data_4459565a328d52636518087dfc1561bb
#
_entry.id   4459565a328d52636518087dfc1561bb
#
_cell.length_a   1.000
_cell.length_b   1.000
_cell.length_c   1.000
_cell.angle_alpha   90.00
_cell.angle_beta   90.00
_cell.angle_gamma   90.00
#
_symmetry.space_group_name_H-M   'P 1'
#
loop_
_entity.id
_entity.type
_entity.pdbx_description
1 polymer ?
#
loop_
_entity_poly.entity_id
_entity_poly.type
_entity_poly.pdbx_seq_one_letter_code
_entity_poly.pdbx_strand_id
1 'polypeptide(L)'
;MIWQESRFNPHAESPVGAYGLTQIMPDTAGDLGIRSTYRSDPYIQAEGGARYLAQQLNAFDGDMILALAAYNAGAGNVRKHGGVPPFAETRKYVQVIPAKYREYMAKLGAADQIGSIEASYLANAEKAMIGGAVAQYADEAGQDMGLAMARLEEAMSRLDQTENAAEAMALNSFVRAEFARLLVIRTRLIATRSKPLSAEAVAAAA
;
A
#
# COMPACT_ATOMS: atom_id res chain seq x y z
N MET A 1 2.27 9.97 1.74
CA MET A 1 2.76 9.90 0.35
C MET A 1 1.61 9.93 -0.65
N ILE A 2 0.69 8.97 -0.71
CA ILE A 2 -0.42 8.87 -1.70
C ILE A 2 -1.22 10.19 -1.84
N TRP A 3 -1.57 10.84 -0.71
CA TRP A 3 -2.24 12.14 -0.76
C TRP A 3 -1.42 13.22 -1.53
N GLN A 4 -0.09 13.23 -1.38
CA GLN A 4 0.78 14.18 -2.09
C GLN A 4 0.85 13.87 -3.58
N GLU A 5 0.86 12.59 -3.96
CA GLU A 5 0.99 12.13 -5.33
C GLU A 5 -0.29 12.33 -6.16
N SER A 6 -1.43 11.90 -5.63
CA SER A 6 -2.65 11.77 -6.43
C SER A 6 -3.92 12.31 -5.77
N ARG A 7 -3.86 12.78 -4.52
CA ARG A 7 -5.06 13.06 -3.70
C ARG A 7 -5.99 11.84 -3.59
N PHE A 8 -5.40 10.64 -3.51
CA PHE A 8 -6.10 9.35 -3.51
C PHE A 8 -6.86 9.02 -4.80
N ASN A 9 -6.57 9.71 -5.90
CA ASN A 9 -7.16 9.39 -7.21
C ASN A 9 -6.37 8.27 -7.89
N PRO A 10 -6.94 7.05 -8.05
CA PRO A 10 -6.27 5.93 -8.71
C PRO A 10 -6.11 6.10 -10.22
N HIS A 11 -6.79 7.10 -10.80
CA HIS A 11 -6.73 7.41 -12.23
C HIS A 11 -5.96 8.70 -12.50
N ALA A 12 -5.27 9.27 -11.51
CA ALA A 12 -4.44 10.44 -11.73
C ALA A 12 -3.33 10.14 -12.74
N GLU A 13 -3.16 11.00 -13.72
CA GLU A 13 -2.09 10.91 -14.71
C GLU A 13 -1.39 12.27 -14.82
N SER A 14 -0.08 12.25 -14.68
CA SER A 14 0.73 13.47 -14.84
C SER A 14 1.04 13.75 -16.30
N PRO A 15 1.39 14.99 -16.66
CA PRO A 15 1.79 15.34 -18.04
C PRO A 15 2.99 14.53 -18.55
N VAL A 16 3.79 13.96 -17.66
CA VAL A 16 4.98 13.15 -18.00
C VAL A 16 4.70 11.64 -17.91
N GLY A 17 3.43 11.24 -17.69
CA GLY A 17 3.00 9.84 -17.72
C GLY A 17 3.12 9.09 -16.39
N ALA A 18 3.41 9.75 -15.28
CA ALA A 18 3.27 9.12 -13.95
C ALA A 18 1.79 8.81 -13.69
N TYR A 19 1.48 7.64 -13.11
CA TYR A 19 0.09 7.18 -13.04
C TYR A 19 -0.28 6.62 -11.67
N GLY A 20 -1.56 6.86 -11.31
CA GLY A 20 -2.26 6.23 -10.21
C GLY A 20 -1.95 6.82 -8.84
N LEU A 21 -2.32 6.10 -7.80
CA LEU A 21 -2.24 6.51 -6.39
C LEU A 21 -0.85 7.01 -5.97
N THR A 22 0.18 6.40 -6.48
CA THR A 22 1.58 6.64 -6.07
C THR A 22 2.43 7.26 -7.17
N GLN A 23 1.81 7.67 -8.28
CA GLN A 23 2.43 8.35 -9.41
C GLN A 23 3.72 7.65 -9.90
N ILE A 24 3.63 6.33 -10.07
CA ILE A 24 4.76 5.54 -10.60
C ILE A 24 4.89 5.78 -12.10
N MET A 25 6.11 6.04 -12.55
CA MET A 25 6.44 6.14 -13.97
C MET A 25 6.35 4.77 -14.66
N PRO A 26 5.99 4.72 -15.95
CA PRO A 26 5.89 3.46 -16.72
C PRO A 26 7.15 2.61 -16.69
N ASP A 27 8.33 3.20 -16.71
CA ASP A 27 9.60 2.47 -16.67
C ASP A 27 9.82 1.88 -15.29
N THR A 28 9.56 2.65 -14.23
CA THR A 28 9.60 2.16 -12.84
C THR A 28 8.58 1.02 -12.63
N ALA A 29 7.38 1.11 -13.22
CA ALA A 29 6.41 0.02 -13.18
C ALA A 29 6.93 -1.24 -13.90
N GLY A 30 7.74 -1.06 -14.95
CA GLY A 30 8.46 -2.14 -15.62
C GLY A 30 9.49 -2.82 -14.72
N ASP A 31 10.35 -2.03 -14.09
CA ASP A 31 11.39 -2.50 -13.16
C ASP A 31 10.79 -3.23 -11.94
N LEU A 32 9.62 -2.79 -11.50
CA LEU A 32 8.87 -3.43 -10.41
C LEU A 32 8.09 -4.68 -10.85
N GLY A 33 8.02 -4.98 -12.16
CA GLY A 33 7.26 -6.11 -12.71
C GLY A 33 5.75 -5.94 -12.67
N ILE A 34 5.24 -4.69 -12.57
CA ILE A 34 3.80 -4.39 -12.44
C ILE A 34 3.22 -3.65 -13.66
N ARG A 35 3.99 -3.47 -14.72
CA ARG A 35 3.61 -2.63 -15.87
C ARG A 35 2.28 -3.02 -16.52
N SER A 36 1.95 -4.30 -16.55
CA SER A 36 0.72 -4.81 -17.17
C SER A 36 -0.55 -4.60 -16.34
N THR A 37 -0.42 -4.38 -15.03
CA THR A 37 -1.54 -4.41 -14.08
C THR A 37 -1.72 -3.13 -13.28
N TYR A 38 -0.66 -2.31 -13.12
CA TYR A 38 -0.72 -1.15 -12.22
C TYR A 38 -1.76 -0.08 -12.65
N ARG A 39 -2.11 0.01 -13.95
CA ARG A 39 -3.13 0.96 -14.41
C ARG A 39 -4.56 0.53 -14.09
N SER A 40 -4.81 -0.75 -13.87
CA SER A 40 -6.15 -1.31 -13.64
C SER A 40 -6.43 -1.67 -12.20
N ASP A 41 -5.40 -1.71 -11.34
CA ASP A 41 -5.53 -2.16 -9.95
C ASP A 41 -4.91 -1.16 -8.96
N PRO A 42 -5.73 -0.41 -8.19
CA PRO A 42 -5.24 0.52 -7.18
C PRO A 42 -4.36 -0.11 -6.09
N TYR A 43 -4.58 -1.40 -5.78
CA TYR A 43 -3.74 -2.10 -4.80
C TYR A 43 -2.33 -2.30 -5.33
N ILE A 44 -2.21 -2.69 -6.60
CA ILE A 44 -0.91 -2.82 -7.26
C ILE A 44 -0.20 -1.47 -7.33
N GLN A 45 -0.93 -0.36 -7.52
CA GLN A 45 -0.37 0.99 -7.46
C GLN A 45 0.21 1.30 -6.07
N ALA A 46 -0.56 1.03 -5.01
CA ALA A 46 -0.12 1.28 -3.64
C ALA A 46 1.07 0.38 -3.25
N GLU A 47 1.01 -0.90 -3.58
CA GLU A 47 2.11 -1.86 -3.36
C GLU A 47 3.36 -1.47 -4.15
N GLY A 48 3.22 -1.10 -5.42
CA GLY A 48 4.31 -0.64 -6.26
C GLY A 48 5.01 0.58 -5.68
N GLY A 49 4.24 1.56 -5.23
CA GLY A 49 4.78 2.76 -4.56
C GLY A 49 5.51 2.43 -3.25
N ALA A 50 4.96 1.52 -2.44
CA ALA A 50 5.61 1.07 -1.21
C ALA A 50 6.93 0.34 -1.50
N ARG A 51 6.94 -0.56 -2.49
CA ARG A 51 8.16 -1.28 -2.92
C ARG A 51 9.20 -0.32 -3.48
N TYR A 52 8.80 0.66 -4.28
CA TYR A 52 9.71 1.66 -4.81
C TYR A 52 10.31 2.54 -3.71
N LEU A 53 9.50 2.98 -2.73
CA LEU A 53 10.01 3.71 -1.57
C LEU A 53 10.99 2.87 -0.75
N ALA A 54 10.69 1.58 -0.53
CA ALA A 54 11.60 0.66 0.16
C ALA A 54 12.95 0.50 -0.58
N GLN A 55 12.93 0.45 -1.91
CA GLN A 55 14.16 0.45 -2.70
C GLN A 55 14.98 1.74 -2.50
N GLN A 56 14.31 2.91 -2.46
CA GLN A 56 15.00 4.17 -2.19
C GLN A 56 15.57 4.22 -0.76
N LEU A 57 14.82 3.74 0.24
CA LEU A 57 15.32 3.64 1.62
C LEU A 57 16.60 2.78 1.68
N ASN A 58 16.59 1.63 1.04
CA ASN A 58 17.78 0.77 0.97
C ASN A 58 18.95 1.45 0.23
N ALA A 59 18.66 2.20 -0.84
CA ALA A 59 19.68 2.87 -1.65
C ALA A 59 20.35 4.07 -0.94
N PHE A 60 19.72 4.57 0.13
CA PHE A 60 20.18 5.71 0.94
C PHE A 60 20.26 5.35 2.43
N ASP A 61 20.63 4.12 2.77
CA ASP A 61 20.96 3.64 4.11
C ASP A 61 19.89 3.96 5.18
N GLY A 62 18.62 3.95 4.78
CA GLY A 62 17.48 4.24 5.65
C GLY A 62 17.19 5.72 5.86
N ASP A 63 17.95 6.64 5.23
CA ASP A 63 17.65 8.08 5.30
C ASP A 63 16.34 8.39 4.58
N MET A 64 15.30 8.64 5.37
CA MET A 64 13.95 8.92 4.88
C MET A 64 13.88 10.18 4.01
N ILE A 65 14.65 11.20 4.31
CA ILE A 65 14.64 12.46 3.56
C ILE A 65 15.26 12.27 2.18
N LEU A 66 16.39 11.57 2.12
CA LEU A 66 17.04 11.24 0.85
C LEU A 66 16.21 10.23 0.04
N ALA A 67 15.58 9.26 0.70
CA ALA A 67 14.68 8.31 0.04
C ALA A 67 13.45 8.99 -0.57
N LEU A 68 12.82 9.92 0.13
CA LEU A 68 11.72 10.72 -0.40
C LEU A 68 12.17 11.64 -1.54
N ALA A 69 13.35 12.24 -1.43
CA ALA A 69 13.93 13.03 -2.51
C ALA A 69 14.20 12.16 -3.76
N ALA A 70 14.70 10.94 -3.56
CA ALA A 70 14.96 9.99 -4.63
C ALA A 70 13.68 9.45 -5.26
N TYR A 71 12.63 9.25 -4.46
CA TYR A 71 11.31 8.86 -4.96
C TYR A 71 10.77 9.90 -5.95
N ASN A 72 10.84 11.19 -5.58
CA ASN A 72 10.31 12.29 -6.38
C ASN A 72 11.24 12.70 -7.54
N ALA A 73 12.53 12.84 -7.28
CA ALA A 73 13.48 13.37 -8.26
C ALA A 73 14.35 12.32 -8.96
N GLY A 74 14.29 11.07 -8.52
CA GLY A 74 15.17 9.99 -8.94
C GLY A 74 16.48 9.94 -8.15
N ALA A 75 16.93 8.73 -7.83
CA ALA A 75 18.16 8.47 -7.06
C ALA A 75 19.43 9.08 -7.70
N GLY A 76 19.47 9.13 -9.03
CA GLY A 76 20.58 9.74 -9.78
C GLY A 76 20.78 11.23 -9.44
N ASN A 77 19.68 11.98 -9.36
CA ASN A 77 19.75 13.39 -8.99
C ASN A 77 20.16 13.61 -7.55
N VAL A 78 19.69 12.76 -6.62
CA VAL A 78 20.12 12.84 -5.20
C VAL A 78 21.62 12.58 -5.07
N ARG A 79 22.15 11.56 -5.74
CA ARG A 79 23.59 11.27 -5.73
C ARG A 79 24.40 12.38 -6.38
N LYS A 80 23.95 12.89 -7.54
CA LYS A 80 24.62 14.00 -8.24
C LYS A 80 24.78 15.25 -7.39
N HIS A 81 23.79 15.56 -6.55
CA HIS A 81 23.81 16.75 -5.70
C HIS A 81 24.32 16.49 -4.27
N GLY A 82 24.67 15.23 -3.96
CA GLY A 82 25.13 14.85 -2.63
C GLY A 82 24.07 15.08 -1.53
N GLY A 83 22.78 15.09 -1.89
CA GLY A 83 21.68 15.40 -0.99
C GLY A 83 20.38 15.72 -1.73
N VAL A 84 19.45 16.42 -1.05
CA VAL A 84 18.19 16.85 -1.67
C VAL A 84 18.48 17.81 -2.83
N PRO A 85 18.06 17.46 -4.07
CA PRO A 85 18.31 18.32 -5.23
C PRO A 85 17.66 19.70 -5.07
N PRO A 86 18.19 20.75 -5.72
CA PRO A 86 17.69 22.11 -5.60
C PRO A 86 16.38 22.35 -6.41
N PHE A 87 15.59 21.30 -6.61
CA PHE A 87 14.31 21.39 -7.28
C PHE A 87 13.22 21.83 -6.30
N ALA A 88 12.45 22.86 -6.65
CA ALA A 88 11.42 23.42 -5.77
C ALA A 88 10.38 22.36 -5.36
N GLU A 89 9.98 21.52 -6.28
CA GLU A 89 9.05 20.42 -6.03
C GLU A 89 9.63 19.42 -5.01
N THR A 90 10.83 18.93 -5.23
CA THR A 90 11.47 17.93 -4.36
C THR A 90 11.71 18.48 -2.96
N ARG A 91 12.16 19.75 -2.84
CA ARG A 91 12.31 20.42 -1.53
C ARG A 91 10.99 20.49 -0.78
N LYS A 92 9.90 20.83 -1.46
CA LYS A 92 8.55 20.83 -0.87
C LYS A 92 8.11 19.42 -0.49
N TYR A 93 8.38 18.44 -1.34
CA TYR A 93 8.01 17.04 -1.15
C TYR A 93 8.59 16.47 0.16
N VAL A 94 9.88 16.63 0.38
CA VAL A 94 10.56 16.14 1.58
C VAL A 94 10.17 16.87 2.88
N GLN A 95 9.56 18.04 2.78
CA GLN A 95 9.01 18.78 3.93
C GLN A 95 7.56 18.35 4.24
N VAL A 96 6.73 18.26 3.20
CA VAL A 96 5.28 18.03 3.34
C VAL A 96 4.98 16.61 3.81
N ILE A 97 5.67 15.60 3.28
CA ILE A 97 5.34 14.20 3.60
C ILE A 97 5.62 13.85 5.06
N PRO A 98 6.80 14.15 5.63
CA PRO A 98 7.04 13.89 7.06
C PRO A 98 6.15 14.72 7.98
N ALA A 99 5.79 15.94 7.59
CA ALA A 99 4.85 16.77 8.34
C ALA A 99 3.46 16.15 8.36
N LYS A 100 2.95 15.73 7.21
CA LYS A 100 1.67 15.02 7.09
C LYS A 100 1.67 13.67 7.82
N TYR A 101 2.75 12.93 7.75
CA TYR A 101 2.90 11.69 8.50
C TYR A 101 2.75 11.93 10.00
N ARG A 102 3.47 12.93 10.55
CA ARG A 102 3.35 13.29 11.98
C ARG A 102 1.95 13.76 12.35
N GLU A 103 1.31 14.56 11.49
CA GLU A 103 -0.08 15.01 11.67
C GLU A 103 -1.04 13.81 11.76
N TYR A 104 -0.92 12.86 10.84
CA TYR A 104 -1.75 11.66 10.86
C TYR A 104 -1.46 10.78 12.08
N MET A 105 -0.21 10.57 12.42
CA MET A 105 0.16 9.79 13.62
C MET A 105 -0.37 10.44 14.89
N ALA A 106 -0.30 11.76 15.02
CA ALA A 106 -0.86 12.48 16.19
C ALA A 106 -2.39 12.34 16.29
N LYS A 107 -3.10 12.34 15.12
CA LYS A 107 -4.56 12.18 15.07
C LYS A 107 -5.02 10.74 15.33
N LEU A 108 -4.17 9.76 15.12
CA LEU A 108 -4.54 8.33 15.15
C LEU A 108 -4.28 7.65 16.49
N GLY A 109 -3.71 8.39 17.45
CA GLY A 109 -3.29 7.80 18.71
C GLY A 109 -2.02 6.92 18.56
N ALA A 110 -1.46 6.51 19.67
CA ALA A 110 -0.17 5.83 19.74
C ALA A 110 -0.12 4.55 18.87
N ALA A 111 1.00 4.34 18.25
CA ALA A 111 1.30 3.20 17.35
C ALA A 111 1.09 1.80 17.96
N ASP A 112 0.95 1.72 19.28
CA ASP A 112 0.81 0.49 20.05
C ASP A 112 -0.45 -0.32 19.72
N GLN A 113 -1.49 0.34 19.18
CA GLN A 113 -2.71 -0.35 18.77
C GLN A 113 -2.60 -1.03 17.38
N ILE A 114 -1.70 -0.54 16.50
CA ILE A 114 -1.53 -1.11 15.17
C ILE A 114 -0.81 -2.46 15.27
N GLY A 115 0.24 -2.56 16.07
CA GLY A 115 0.98 -3.81 16.29
C GLY A 115 0.16 -4.94 16.91
N SER A 116 -0.78 -4.62 17.82
CA SER A 116 -1.66 -5.61 18.44
C SER A 116 -2.73 -6.15 17.50
N ILE A 117 -3.21 -5.32 16.58
CA ILE A 117 -4.17 -5.71 15.54
C ILE A 117 -3.47 -6.62 14.51
N GLU A 118 -2.29 -6.26 14.04
CA GLU A 118 -1.50 -7.07 13.10
C GLU A 118 -1.15 -8.45 13.69
N ALA A 119 -0.69 -8.51 14.94
CA ALA A 119 -0.35 -9.76 15.62
C ALA A 119 -1.57 -10.67 15.82
N SER A 120 -2.74 -10.11 16.17
CA SER A 120 -3.96 -10.90 16.32
C SER A 120 -4.51 -11.43 14.99
N TYR A 121 -4.36 -10.66 13.91
CA TYR A 121 -4.78 -11.09 12.57
C TYR A 121 -3.84 -12.17 12.00
N LEU A 122 -2.53 -12.07 12.22
CA LEU A 122 -1.57 -13.09 11.82
C LEU A 122 -1.81 -14.41 12.57
N ALA A 123 -2.05 -14.37 13.88
CA ALA A 123 -2.36 -15.57 14.67
C ALA A 123 -3.69 -16.23 14.26
N ASN A 124 -4.71 -15.44 13.88
CA ASN A 124 -5.97 -15.97 13.36
C ASN A 124 -5.83 -16.53 11.94
N ALA A 125 -4.95 -15.94 11.11
CA ALA A 125 -4.63 -16.45 9.78
C ALA A 125 -3.93 -17.81 9.85
N GLU A 126 -2.98 -18.02 10.76
CA GLU A 126 -2.33 -19.32 11.00
C GLU A 126 -3.33 -20.41 11.42
N LYS A 127 -4.26 -20.10 12.33
CA LYS A 127 -5.30 -21.04 12.75
C LYS A 127 -6.24 -21.45 11.60
N ALA A 128 -6.56 -20.55 10.68
CA ALA A 128 -7.41 -20.84 9.53
C ALA A 128 -6.73 -21.69 8.45
N MET A 129 -5.39 -21.72 8.42
CA MET A 129 -4.62 -22.54 7.47
C MET A 129 -4.65 -24.04 7.79
N ILE A 130 -5.05 -24.45 8.99
CA ILE A 130 -5.03 -25.85 9.47
C ILE A 130 -6.31 -26.60 9.15
N GLY A 131 -7.40 -25.91 8.73
CA GLY A 131 -8.72 -26.52 8.47
C GLY A 131 -9.12 -26.48 6.99
N GLY A 132 -9.09 -27.63 6.32
CA GLY A 132 -9.34 -27.77 4.87
C GLY A 132 -10.73 -27.40 4.38
N ALA A 133 -10.82 -26.31 3.59
CA ALA A 133 -11.89 -26.05 2.63
C ALA A 133 -11.46 -24.96 1.63
N VAL A 134 -10.48 -25.24 0.79
CA VAL A 134 -9.77 -24.24 -0.04
C VAL A 134 -10.63 -23.64 -1.15
N ALA A 135 -11.57 -24.39 -1.73
CA ALA A 135 -12.41 -23.90 -2.85
C ALA A 135 -13.56 -23.01 -2.37
N GLN A 136 -14.26 -23.41 -1.32
CA GLN A 136 -15.35 -22.64 -0.71
C GLN A 136 -14.83 -21.31 -0.13
N TYR A 137 -13.61 -21.33 0.42
CA TYR A 137 -12.98 -20.15 0.97
C TYR A 137 -12.60 -19.12 -0.09
N ALA A 138 -12.23 -19.53 -1.29
CA ALA A 138 -11.89 -18.60 -2.38
C ALA A 138 -13.11 -17.82 -2.87
N ASP A 139 -14.27 -18.42 -2.89
CA ASP A 139 -15.54 -17.80 -3.28
C ASP A 139 -16.06 -16.83 -2.21
N GLU A 140 -16.03 -17.24 -0.93
CA GLU A 140 -16.38 -16.39 0.21
C GLU A 140 -15.42 -15.20 0.33
N ALA A 141 -14.13 -15.41 0.13
CA ALA A 141 -13.13 -14.35 0.14
C ALA A 141 -13.32 -13.35 -1.02
N GLY A 142 -13.77 -13.79 -2.19
CA GLY A 142 -14.12 -12.93 -3.32
C GLY A 142 -15.31 -12.03 -3.01
N GLN A 143 -16.34 -12.56 -2.37
CA GLN A 143 -17.54 -11.81 -1.94
C GLN A 143 -17.19 -10.81 -0.82
N ASP A 144 -16.44 -11.24 0.19
CA ASP A 144 -15.97 -10.39 1.29
C ASP A 144 -15.10 -9.23 0.79
N MET A 145 -14.26 -9.47 -0.21
CA MET A 145 -13.44 -8.45 -0.84
C MET A 145 -14.29 -7.43 -1.59
N GLY A 146 -15.30 -7.87 -2.35
CA GLY A 146 -16.24 -6.97 -3.03
C GLY A 146 -17.01 -6.07 -2.07
N LEU A 147 -17.49 -6.62 -0.96
CA LEU A 147 -18.19 -5.86 0.08
C LEU A 147 -17.27 -4.86 0.81
N ALA A 148 -16.04 -5.23 1.08
CA ALA A 148 -15.08 -4.35 1.72
C ALA A 148 -14.67 -3.20 0.79
N MET A 149 -14.54 -3.45 -0.51
CA MET A 149 -14.28 -2.43 -1.53
C MET A 149 -15.42 -1.41 -1.60
N ALA A 150 -16.67 -1.87 -1.68
CA ALA A 150 -17.84 -0.98 -1.73
C ALA A 150 -17.93 -0.07 -0.48
N ARG A 151 -17.63 -0.61 0.71
CA ARG A 151 -17.59 0.17 1.95
C ARG A 151 -16.46 1.19 1.98
N LEU A 152 -15.31 0.86 1.39
CA LEU A 152 -14.19 1.79 1.25
C LEU A 152 -14.54 2.95 0.31
N GLU A 153 -15.17 2.66 -0.83
CA GLU A 153 -15.63 3.69 -1.77
C GLU A 153 -16.63 4.63 -1.11
N GLU A 154 -17.59 4.11 -0.36
CA GLU A 154 -18.56 4.91 0.40
C GLU A 154 -17.87 5.76 1.47
N ALA A 155 -16.97 5.18 2.26
CA ALA A 155 -16.25 5.91 3.30
C ALA A 155 -15.33 7.00 2.72
N MET A 156 -14.70 6.75 1.58
CA MET A 156 -13.87 7.73 0.87
C MET A 156 -14.73 8.88 0.32
N SER A 157 -15.88 8.58 -0.28
CA SER A 157 -16.81 9.60 -0.76
C SER A 157 -17.33 10.50 0.37
N ARG A 158 -17.60 9.94 1.54
CA ARG A 158 -18.00 10.69 2.73
C ARG A 158 -16.84 11.51 3.30
N LEU A 159 -15.62 11.00 3.26
CA LEU A 159 -14.43 11.71 3.72
C LEU A 159 -14.18 12.99 2.92
N ASP A 160 -14.42 12.94 1.60
CA ASP A 160 -14.28 14.11 0.72
C ASP A 160 -15.35 15.19 0.97
N GLN A 161 -16.48 14.81 1.57
CA GLN A 161 -17.61 15.70 1.81
C GLN A 161 -17.69 16.23 3.25
N THR A 162 -16.90 15.66 4.17
CA THR A 162 -17.01 16.05 5.58
C THR A 162 -16.09 17.22 5.94
N GLU A 163 -16.69 18.25 6.53
CA GLU A 163 -15.98 19.37 7.16
C GLU A 163 -15.73 19.12 8.66
N ASN A 164 -16.32 18.06 9.21
CA ASN A 164 -16.24 17.73 10.63
C ASN A 164 -15.01 16.85 10.93
N ALA A 165 -14.07 17.39 11.70
CA ALA A 165 -12.84 16.68 12.06
C ALA A 165 -13.09 15.36 12.82
N ALA A 166 -14.10 15.26 13.66
CA ALA A 166 -14.43 14.04 14.40
C ALA A 166 -14.98 12.96 13.47
N GLU A 167 -15.82 13.33 12.51
CA GLU A 167 -16.32 12.41 11.48
C GLU A 167 -15.20 11.96 10.55
N ALA A 168 -14.33 12.87 10.12
CA ALA A 168 -13.15 12.53 9.32
C ALA A 168 -12.22 11.53 10.03
N MET A 169 -12.05 11.66 11.34
CA MET A 169 -11.28 10.71 12.16
C MET A 169 -11.95 9.34 12.24
N ALA A 170 -13.28 9.30 12.43
CA ALA A 170 -14.04 8.06 12.47
C ALA A 170 -14.00 7.32 11.13
N LEU A 171 -14.20 8.04 10.02
CA LEU A 171 -14.12 7.50 8.66
C LEU A 171 -12.72 6.99 8.34
N ASN A 172 -11.68 7.70 8.75
CA ASN A 172 -10.30 7.29 8.55
C ASN A 172 -9.96 6.02 9.34
N SER A 173 -10.47 5.89 10.56
CA SER A 173 -10.34 4.67 11.38
C SER A 173 -11.07 3.49 10.73
N PHE A 174 -12.26 3.73 10.18
CA PHE A 174 -13.02 2.72 9.44
C PHE A 174 -12.29 2.26 8.17
N VAL A 175 -11.79 3.20 7.36
CA VAL A 175 -11.00 2.91 6.15
C VAL A 175 -9.79 2.03 6.47
N ARG A 176 -9.09 2.31 7.57
CA ARG A 176 -7.94 1.48 8.01
C ARG A 176 -8.34 0.07 8.43
N ALA A 177 -9.46 -0.06 9.15
CA ALA A 177 -9.96 -1.37 9.56
C ALA A 177 -10.35 -2.23 8.34
N GLU A 178 -11.02 -1.63 7.35
CA GLU A 178 -11.35 -2.33 6.11
C GLU A 178 -10.10 -2.66 5.26
N PHE A 179 -9.10 -1.77 5.23
CA PHE A 179 -7.82 -2.04 4.56
C PHE A 179 -7.06 -3.21 5.21
N ALA A 180 -7.00 -3.26 6.54
CA ALA A 180 -6.40 -4.36 7.27
C ALA A 180 -7.14 -5.68 6.99
N ARG A 181 -8.48 -5.64 6.92
CA ARG A 181 -9.31 -6.79 6.56
C ARG A 181 -9.01 -7.32 5.15
N LEU A 182 -8.91 -6.43 4.16
CA LEU A 182 -8.55 -6.78 2.79
C LEU A 182 -7.15 -7.39 2.70
N LEU A 183 -6.19 -6.87 3.46
CA LEU A 183 -4.84 -7.42 3.51
C LEU A 183 -4.83 -8.87 4.04
N VAL A 184 -5.64 -9.16 5.05
CA VAL A 184 -5.83 -10.51 5.59
C VAL A 184 -6.45 -11.44 4.54
N ILE A 185 -7.52 -11.01 3.86
CA ILE A 185 -8.18 -11.80 2.80
C ILE A 185 -7.16 -12.11 1.69
N ARG A 186 -6.41 -11.11 1.23
CA ARG A 186 -5.36 -11.28 0.22
C ARG A 186 -4.27 -12.25 0.64
N THR A 187 -3.76 -12.10 1.86
CA THR A 187 -2.71 -12.98 2.40
C THR A 187 -3.19 -14.43 2.45
N ARG A 188 -4.41 -14.65 2.86
CA ARG A 188 -5.04 -15.97 2.86
C ARG A 188 -5.20 -16.55 1.45
N LEU A 189 -5.63 -15.73 0.47
CA LEU A 189 -5.75 -16.15 -0.94
C LEU A 189 -4.38 -16.52 -1.54
N ILE A 190 -3.33 -15.78 -1.21
CA ILE A 190 -1.97 -16.09 -1.66
C ILE A 190 -1.49 -17.39 -1.01
N ALA A 191 -1.70 -17.58 0.29
CA ALA A 191 -1.33 -18.80 1.00
C ALA A 191 -2.07 -20.04 0.47
N THR A 192 -3.34 -19.90 0.06
CA THR A 192 -4.09 -21.00 -0.56
C THR A 192 -3.60 -21.37 -1.97
N ARG A 193 -3.01 -20.41 -2.70
CA ARG A 193 -2.41 -20.63 -4.03
C ARG A 193 -0.99 -21.18 -3.97
N SER A 194 -0.29 -20.97 -2.87
CA SER A 194 1.11 -21.41 -2.68
C SER A 194 1.24 -22.73 -1.91
N LYS A 195 0.19 -23.58 -1.90
CA LYS A 195 0.29 -24.92 -1.30
C LYS A 195 1.47 -25.67 -1.92
N PRO A 196 2.44 -26.18 -1.12
CA PRO A 196 3.40 -27.13 -1.63
C PRO A 196 2.63 -28.35 -2.15
N LEU A 197 3.09 -28.91 -3.26
CA LEU A 197 2.63 -30.19 -3.77
C LEU A 197 2.53 -31.16 -2.58
N SER A 198 1.37 -31.79 -2.43
CA SER A 198 1.13 -32.73 -1.32
C SER A 198 2.25 -33.76 -1.28
N ALA A 199 2.55 -34.30 -0.08
CA ALA A 199 3.56 -35.36 0.06
C ALA A 199 3.31 -36.55 -0.90
N GLU A 200 2.05 -36.78 -1.29
CA GLU A 200 1.66 -37.74 -2.33
C GLU A 200 2.15 -37.39 -3.74
N ALA A 201 2.14 -36.09 -4.11
CA ALA A 201 2.66 -35.66 -5.42
C ALA A 201 4.20 -35.71 -5.48
N VAL A 202 4.89 -35.54 -4.36
CA VAL A 202 6.33 -35.73 -4.26
C VAL A 202 6.71 -37.21 -4.29
N ALA A 203 5.92 -38.07 -3.66
CA ALA A 203 6.11 -39.50 -3.66
C ALA A 203 5.81 -40.18 -5.02
N ALA A 204 4.95 -39.57 -5.84
CA ALA A 204 4.63 -40.05 -7.18
C ALA A 204 5.66 -39.64 -8.25
N ALA A 205 6.58 -38.71 -7.94
CA ALA A 205 7.63 -38.21 -8.83
C ALA A 205 9.02 -38.78 -8.53
N ALA A 206 9.15 -39.62 -7.47
CA ALA A 206 10.38 -40.34 -7.10
C ALA A 206 10.31 -41.79 -7.55
#